data_d66e7c45eff551438df39cf7c7d13607
#
_entry.id   d66e7c45eff551438df39cf7c7d13607
#
_cell.length_a   1.000
_cell.length_b   1.000
_cell.length_c   1.000
_cell.angle_alpha   90.00
_cell.angle_beta   90.00
_cell.angle_gamma   90.00
#
_symmetry.space_group_name_H-M   'P 1'
#
loop_
_entity.id
_entity.type
_entity.pdbx_description
1 polymer ?
#
loop_
_entity_poly.entity_id
_entity_poly.type
_entity_poly.pdbx_seq_one_letter_code
_entity_poly.pdbx_strand_id
1 'polypeptide(L)'
;MSDPAMKLYMVPLAPNPTKVMLYIAERAAAGTELPIEQVVVNTLKGRHKEPEHLARNPFGTLPVLEREDGSHLVESLAIVEYLEDRFPDGALREADVERRARSRDMERIVDLRIAAPMSNYVHAAKSPLGLPPDPAAAAAIEKGLQAPLDYLEAALEDGRPLLTGARAAIADCTMQASLQFLRFIDADLFGDRPNLRAWDARYRERPAAQAVLKW
;
A
#
# COMPACT_ATOMS: atom_id res chain seq x y z
N MET A 1 -11.66 -14.50 -28.46
CA MET A 1 -12.32 -13.72 -27.40
C MET A 1 -11.22 -13.32 -26.46
N SER A 2 -11.02 -12.02 -26.22
CA SER A 2 -10.09 -11.58 -25.17
C SER A 2 -10.60 -12.16 -23.85
N ASP A 3 -9.69 -12.77 -23.06
CA ASP A 3 -10.02 -13.20 -21.70
C ASP A 3 -10.63 -12.01 -20.95
N PRO A 4 -11.68 -12.25 -20.14
CA PRO A 4 -12.27 -11.19 -19.35
C PRO A 4 -11.17 -10.57 -18.48
N ALA A 5 -10.98 -9.26 -18.59
CA ALA A 5 -10.00 -8.54 -17.79
C ALA A 5 -10.39 -8.67 -16.31
N MET A 6 -9.39 -8.92 -15.44
CA MET A 6 -9.61 -8.85 -14.00
C MET A 6 -10.03 -7.43 -13.60
N LYS A 7 -10.80 -7.30 -12.50
CA LYS A 7 -11.23 -5.99 -12.00
C LYS A 7 -10.72 -5.75 -10.59
N LEU A 8 -10.05 -4.62 -10.40
CA LEU A 8 -9.66 -4.14 -9.09
C LEU A 8 -10.67 -3.09 -8.61
N TYR A 9 -11.55 -3.47 -7.70
CA TYR A 9 -12.42 -2.54 -6.99
C TYR A 9 -11.59 -1.82 -5.93
N MET A 10 -11.50 -0.49 -6.03
CA MET A 10 -10.61 0.32 -5.22
C MET A 10 -11.19 1.70 -4.92
N VAL A 11 -10.57 2.42 -4.01
CA VAL A 11 -10.77 3.86 -3.80
C VAL A 11 -9.39 4.53 -3.71
N PRO A 12 -9.15 5.59 -4.47
CA PRO A 12 -7.90 6.37 -4.34
C PRO A 12 -7.73 6.90 -2.91
N LEU A 13 -6.47 7.10 -2.50
CA LEU A 13 -6.04 7.62 -1.20
C LEU A 13 -6.12 6.64 -0.02
N ALA A 14 -7.02 5.66 -0.03
CA ALA A 14 -7.05 4.65 1.01
C ALA A 14 -5.79 3.75 0.94
N PRO A 15 -5.12 3.44 2.07
CA PRO A 15 -3.80 2.80 2.06
C PRO A 15 -3.77 1.46 1.32
N ASN A 16 -4.66 0.53 1.67
CA ASN A 16 -4.67 -0.81 1.10
C ASN A 16 -4.96 -0.84 -0.43
N PRO A 17 -5.94 -0.09 -0.97
CA PRO A 17 -6.08 0.09 -2.41
C PRO A 17 -4.85 0.72 -3.06
N THR A 18 -4.30 1.79 -2.47
CA THR A 18 -3.13 2.50 -3.01
C THR A 18 -1.90 1.59 -3.08
N LYS A 19 -1.69 0.67 -2.12
CA LYS A 19 -0.65 -0.37 -2.19
C LYS A 19 -0.74 -1.15 -3.51
N VAL A 20 -1.93 -1.67 -3.84
CA VAL A 20 -2.13 -2.47 -5.05
C VAL A 20 -2.00 -1.60 -6.31
N MET A 21 -2.50 -0.38 -6.29
CA MET A 21 -2.36 0.56 -7.42
C MET A 21 -0.90 0.90 -7.68
N LEU A 22 -0.09 1.17 -6.64
CA LEU A 22 1.34 1.41 -6.77
C LEU A 22 2.07 0.19 -7.31
N TYR A 23 1.73 -1.01 -6.83
CA TYR A 23 2.29 -2.26 -7.36
C TYR A 23 2.02 -2.41 -8.86
N ILE A 24 0.78 -2.21 -9.31
CA ILE A 24 0.42 -2.26 -10.73
C ILE A 24 1.20 -1.21 -11.53
N ALA A 25 1.33 0.00 -11.01
CA ALA A 25 2.05 1.08 -11.66
C ALA A 25 3.58 0.83 -11.73
N GLU A 26 4.19 0.23 -10.69
CA GLU A 26 5.60 -0.18 -10.72
C GLU A 26 5.85 -1.25 -11.79
N ARG A 27 4.91 -2.20 -11.97
CA ARG A 27 4.97 -3.21 -13.03
C ARG A 27 4.90 -2.56 -14.41
N ALA A 28 3.97 -1.64 -14.61
CA ALA A 28 3.83 -0.90 -15.86
C ALA A 28 5.06 -0.04 -16.17
N ALA A 29 5.60 0.66 -15.17
CA ALA A 29 6.85 1.45 -15.31
C ALA A 29 8.07 0.59 -15.65
N ALA A 30 8.07 -0.68 -15.26
CA ALA A 30 9.07 -1.68 -15.62
C ALA A 30 8.80 -2.37 -16.99
N GLY A 31 7.77 -1.96 -17.73
CA GLY A 31 7.42 -2.46 -19.05
C GLY A 31 6.45 -3.65 -19.05
N THR A 32 5.82 -3.97 -17.93
CA THR A 32 4.86 -5.08 -17.82
C THR A 32 3.49 -4.56 -17.42
N GLU A 33 2.60 -4.33 -18.37
CA GLU A 33 1.22 -3.97 -18.11
C GLU A 33 0.41 -5.20 -17.68
N LEU A 34 -0.37 -5.05 -16.62
CA LEU A 34 -1.27 -6.10 -16.14
C LEU A 34 -2.69 -5.87 -16.69
N PRO A 35 -3.40 -6.91 -17.16
CA PRO A 35 -4.75 -6.79 -17.74
C PRO A 35 -5.81 -6.61 -16.64
N ILE A 36 -5.74 -5.48 -15.93
CA ILE A 36 -6.60 -5.19 -14.76
C ILE A 36 -7.34 -3.87 -14.99
N GLU A 37 -8.65 -3.95 -15.03
CA GLU A 37 -9.53 -2.78 -15.00
C GLU A 37 -9.65 -2.25 -13.57
N GLN A 38 -9.43 -0.95 -13.37
CA GLN A 38 -9.59 -0.31 -12.06
C GLN A 38 -10.98 0.31 -11.94
N VAL A 39 -11.77 -0.15 -10.96
CA VAL A 39 -13.15 0.27 -10.72
C VAL A 39 -13.24 1.02 -9.40
N VAL A 40 -13.63 2.31 -9.45
CA VAL A 40 -13.72 3.14 -8.26
C VAL A 40 -15.00 2.84 -7.47
N VAL A 41 -14.85 2.48 -6.19
CA VAL A 41 -15.94 2.31 -5.22
C VAL A 41 -15.94 3.48 -4.25
N ASN A 42 -16.95 4.35 -4.31
CA ASN A 42 -17.00 5.55 -3.49
C ASN A 42 -17.37 5.22 -2.03
N THR A 43 -16.37 5.18 -1.16
CA THR A 43 -16.54 4.89 0.27
C THR A 43 -17.26 6.00 1.03
N LEU A 44 -17.09 7.25 0.62
CA LEU A 44 -17.78 8.40 1.25
C LEU A 44 -19.30 8.38 1.01
N LYS A 45 -19.74 7.76 -0.10
CA LYS A 45 -21.15 7.50 -0.39
C LYS A 45 -21.64 6.16 0.16
N GLY A 46 -20.84 5.45 0.95
CA GLY A 46 -21.22 4.16 1.52
C GLY A 46 -21.28 2.99 0.55
N ARG A 47 -20.83 3.15 -0.72
CA ARG A 47 -20.93 2.10 -1.77
C ARG A 47 -20.27 0.78 -1.38
N HIS A 48 -19.22 0.82 -0.54
CA HIS A 48 -18.54 -0.37 0.00
C HIS A 48 -19.39 -1.16 1.02
N LYS A 49 -20.55 -0.63 1.43
CA LYS A 49 -21.51 -1.30 2.34
C LYS A 49 -22.79 -1.74 1.62
N GLU A 50 -22.92 -1.48 0.34
CA GLU A 50 -24.06 -1.93 -0.45
C GLU A 50 -24.03 -3.45 -0.69
N PRO A 51 -25.21 -4.09 -0.85
CA PRO A 51 -25.29 -5.53 -1.05
C PRO A 51 -24.41 -6.08 -2.18
N GLU A 52 -24.30 -5.34 -3.26
CA GLU A 52 -23.44 -5.70 -4.40
C GLU A 52 -21.96 -5.82 -4.01
N HIS A 53 -21.45 -4.87 -3.23
CA HIS A 53 -20.06 -4.94 -2.78
C HIS A 53 -19.87 -5.98 -1.67
N LEU A 54 -20.83 -6.11 -0.75
CA LEU A 54 -20.79 -7.11 0.31
C LEU A 54 -20.84 -8.55 -0.23
N ALA A 55 -21.46 -8.76 -1.40
CA ALA A 55 -21.40 -10.05 -2.09
C ALA A 55 -19.99 -10.40 -2.59
N ARG A 56 -19.15 -9.39 -2.92
CA ARG A 56 -17.74 -9.57 -3.30
C ARG A 56 -16.83 -9.71 -2.07
N ASN A 57 -17.09 -8.90 -1.05
CA ASN A 57 -16.30 -8.84 0.18
C ASN A 57 -17.23 -8.61 1.39
N PRO A 58 -17.52 -9.66 2.19
CA PRO A 58 -18.43 -9.54 3.33
C PRO A 58 -17.93 -8.60 4.44
N PHE A 59 -16.64 -8.28 4.47
CA PHE A 59 -16.08 -7.30 5.40
C PHE A 59 -16.39 -5.85 4.99
N GLY A 60 -16.82 -5.61 3.74
CA GLY A 60 -17.10 -4.29 3.21
C GLY A 60 -15.87 -3.37 3.22
N THR A 61 -14.71 -3.92 2.88
CA THR A 61 -13.44 -3.21 2.77
C THR A 61 -12.93 -3.21 1.32
N LEU A 62 -11.90 -2.42 1.05
CA LEU A 62 -11.21 -2.32 -0.23
C LEU A 62 -9.70 -2.50 -0.01
N PRO A 63 -8.95 -3.00 -1.01
CA PRO A 63 -9.40 -3.37 -2.36
C PRO A 63 -10.08 -4.73 -2.42
N VAL A 64 -10.71 -5.03 -3.58
CA VAL A 64 -11.16 -6.36 -3.97
C VAL A 64 -10.69 -6.62 -5.39
N LEU A 65 -10.06 -7.76 -5.64
CA LEU A 65 -9.75 -8.22 -6.99
C LEU A 65 -10.77 -9.27 -7.42
N GLU A 66 -11.55 -8.99 -8.45
CA GLU A 66 -12.35 -9.96 -9.19
C GLU A 66 -11.46 -10.62 -10.24
N ARG A 67 -11.33 -11.95 -10.16
CA ARG A 67 -10.55 -12.75 -11.10
C ARG A 67 -11.38 -13.10 -12.33
N GLU A 68 -10.74 -13.62 -13.37
CA GLU A 68 -11.34 -14.03 -14.65
C GLU A 68 -12.45 -15.07 -14.48
N ASP A 69 -12.37 -15.90 -13.43
CA ASP A 69 -13.39 -16.92 -13.08
C ASP A 69 -14.56 -16.39 -12.24
N GLY A 70 -14.58 -15.06 -11.97
CA GLY A 70 -15.60 -14.41 -11.15
C GLY A 70 -15.40 -14.55 -9.63
N SER A 71 -14.34 -15.20 -9.19
CA SER A 71 -14.01 -15.29 -7.76
C SER A 71 -13.24 -14.06 -7.27
N HIS A 72 -13.19 -13.83 -5.95
CA HIS A 72 -12.68 -12.61 -5.36
C HIS A 72 -11.53 -12.86 -4.39
N LEU A 73 -10.51 -11.98 -4.41
CA LEU A 73 -9.52 -11.82 -3.36
C LEU A 73 -9.74 -10.48 -2.67
N VAL A 74 -9.66 -10.46 -1.33
CA VAL A 74 -10.10 -9.30 -0.53
C VAL A 74 -9.01 -8.68 0.35
N GLU A 75 -7.82 -9.30 0.43
CA GLU A 75 -6.68 -8.78 1.17
C GLU A 75 -5.63 -8.21 0.23
N SER A 76 -5.19 -6.97 0.46
CA SER A 76 -4.30 -6.25 -0.46
C SER A 76 -2.98 -6.97 -0.73
N LEU A 77 -2.35 -7.56 0.29
CA LEU A 77 -1.11 -8.32 0.11
C LEU A 77 -1.36 -9.63 -0.65
N ALA A 78 -2.45 -10.35 -0.34
CA ALA A 78 -2.80 -11.57 -1.07
C ALA A 78 -3.11 -11.29 -2.55
N ILE A 79 -3.72 -10.14 -2.85
CA ILE A 79 -3.93 -9.69 -4.23
C ILE A 79 -2.58 -9.49 -4.93
N VAL A 80 -1.64 -8.78 -4.31
CA VAL A 80 -0.32 -8.55 -4.89
C VAL A 80 0.44 -9.86 -5.08
N GLU A 81 0.45 -10.76 -4.07
CA GLU A 81 1.12 -12.06 -4.19
C GLU A 81 0.51 -12.93 -5.30
N TYR A 82 -0.81 -12.93 -5.44
CA TYR A 82 -1.49 -13.60 -6.56
C TYR A 82 -1.04 -13.04 -7.92
N LEU A 83 -0.94 -11.72 -8.05
CA LEU A 83 -0.49 -11.08 -9.29
C LEU A 83 0.99 -11.39 -9.60
N GLU A 84 1.84 -11.49 -8.57
CA GLU A 84 3.24 -11.91 -8.68
C GLU A 84 3.36 -13.35 -9.21
N ASP A 85 2.49 -14.25 -8.76
CA ASP A 85 2.48 -15.65 -9.19
C ASP A 85 1.84 -15.83 -10.57
N ARG A 86 0.76 -15.11 -10.82
CA ARG A 86 0.00 -15.19 -12.09
C ARG A 86 0.76 -14.57 -13.27
N PHE A 87 1.55 -13.53 -13.01
CA PHE A 87 2.33 -12.78 -14.00
C PHE A 87 3.80 -12.68 -13.57
N PRO A 88 4.58 -13.76 -13.69
CA PRO A 88 5.95 -13.80 -13.15
C PRO A 88 6.92 -12.87 -13.89
N ASP A 89 6.66 -12.56 -15.17
CA ASP A 89 7.51 -11.65 -15.95
C ASP A 89 7.39 -10.22 -15.42
N GLY A 90 8.51 -9.62 -15.02
CA GLY A 90 8.55 -8.29 -14.42
C GLY A 90 8.07 -8.23 -12.96
N ALA A 91 7.89 -9.38 -12.29
CA ALA A 91 7.55 -9.44 -10.87
C ALA A 91 8.52 -8.62 -10.00
N LEU A 92 7.98 -7.97 -8.93
CA LEU A 92 8.81 -7.21 -7.99
C LEU A 92 9.54 -8.12 -7.01
N ARG A 93 9.06 -9.36 -6.84
CA ARG A 93 9.68 -10.33 -5.93
C ARG A 93 11.08 -10.74 -6.42
N GLU A 94 11.94 -10.98 -5.47
CA GLU A 94 13.27 -11.51 -5.73
C GLU A 94 13.22 -12.97 -6.18
N ALA A 95 14.04 -13.33 -7.18
CA ALA A 95 14.19 -14.72 -7.64
C ALA A 95 14.94 -15.58 -6.60
N ASP A 96 15.98 -15.02 -5.98
CA ASP A 96 16.74 -15.66 -4.91
C ASP A 96 15.88 -15.84 -3.65
N VAL A 97 15.90 -17.04 -3.06
CA VAL A 97 15.04 -17.40 -1.92
C VAL A 97 15.35 -16.58 -0.66
N GLU A 98 16.62 -16.31 -0.40
CA GLU A 98 17.05 -15.56 0.78
C GLU A 98 16.69 -14.08 0.66
N ARG A 99 16.89 -13.48 -0.50
CA ARG A 99 16.47 -12.11 -0.78
C ARG A 99 14.96 -11.98 -0.74
N ARG A 100 14.25 -12.95 -1.29
CA ARG A 100 12.78 -12.99 -1.25
C ARG A 100 12.24 -13.09 0.18
N ALA A 101 12.88 -13.91 1.03
CA ALA A 101 12.51 -14.01 2.43
C ALA A 101 12.68 -12.65 3.14
N ARG A 102 13.82 -11.99 2.94
CA ARG A 102 14.07 -10.63 3.51
C ARG A 102 13.09 -9.58 2.99
N SER A 103 12.75 -9.63 1.70
CA SER A 103 11.77 -8.70 1.11
C SER A 103 10.38 -8.91 1.71
N ARG A 104 9.96 -10.16 1.92
CA ARG A 104 8.70 -10.50 2.60
C ARG A 104 8.70 -10.08 4.07
N ASP A 105 9.81 -10.29 4.77
CA ASP A 105 9.95 -9.86 6.16
C ASP A 105 9.81 -8.34 6.28
N MET A 106 10.50 -7.59 5.42
CA MET A 106 10.38 -6.13 5.34
C MET A 106 8.93 -5.71 5.06
N GLU A 107 8.24 -6.35 4.12
CA GLU A 107 6.83 -6.08 3.83
C GLU A 107 5.95 -6.31 5.07
N ARG A 108 6.14 -7.41 5.80
CA ARG A 108 5.37 -7.69 7.02
C ARG A 108 5.66 -6.70 8.14
N ILE A 109 6.92 -6.26 8.29
CA ILE A 109 7.30 -5.20 9.24
C ILE A 109 6.59 -3.90 8.88
N VAL A 110 6.67 -3.48 7.62
CA VAL A 110 6.02 -2.25 7.16
C VAL A 110 4.51 -2.34 7.33
N ASP A 111 3.89 -3.42 6.86
CA ASP A 111 2.43 -3.57 6.86
C ASP A 111 1.85 -3.59 8.29
N LEU A 112 2.39 -4.45 9.15
CA LEU A 112 1.84 -4.68 10.49
C LEU A 112 2.27 -3.65 11.54
N ARG A 113 3.51 -3.17 11.46
CA ARG A 113 4.08 -2.35 12.51
C ARG A 113 4.08 -0.86 12.20
N ILE A 114 3.84 -0.49 10.93
CA ILE A 114 3.87 0.90 10.49
C ILE A 114 2.57 1.26 9.77
N ALA A 115 2.23 0.59 8.67
CA ALA A 115 1.10 0.96 7.83
C ALA A 115 -0.25 0.85 8.54
N ALA A 116 -0.51 -0.28 9.21
CA ALA A 116 -1.73 -0.46 9.97
C ALA A 116 -1.85 0.53 11.14
N PRO A 117 -0.81 0.75 11.99
CA PRO A 117 -0.82 1.83 12.99
C PRO A 117 -0.97 3.22 12.38
N MET A 118 -0.31 3.56 11.28
CA MET A 118 -0.47 4.86 10.62
C MET A 118 -1.92 5.09 10.15
N SER A 119 -2.56 4.05 9.60
CA SER A 119 -3.98 4.14 9.23
C SER A 119 -4.87 4.41 10.44
N ASN A 120 -4.62 3.73 11.55
CA ASN A 120 -5.35 3.97 12.81
C ASN A 120 -5.07 5.37 13.35
N TYR A 121 -3.84 5.87 13.23
CA TYR A 121 -3.49 7.24 13.61
C TYR A 121 -4.31 8.26 12.83
N VAL A 122 -4.43 8.11 11.50
CA VAL A 122 -5.24 9.02 10.67
C VAL A 122 -6.70 9.03 11.15
N HIS A 123 -7.26 7.85 11.44
CA HIS A 123 -8.63 7.76 11.95
C HIS A 123 -8.79 8.36 13.34
N ALA A 124 -7.80 8.22 14.21
CA ALA A 124 -7.81 8.83 15.55
C ALA A 124 -7.58 10.35 15.52
N ALA A 125 -6.74 10.84 14.61
CA ALA A 125 -6.41 12.27 14.52
C ALA A 125 -7.46 13.07 13.74
N LYS A 126 -7.79 12.64 12.52
CA LYS A 126 -8.72 13.35 11.61
C LYS A 126 -9.29 12.36 10.60
N SER A 127 -10.27 11.57 11.04
CA SER A 127 -10.88 10.53 10.20
C SER A 127 -11.57 11.10 8.95
N PRO A 128 -11.23 10.62 7.73
CA PRO A 128 -11.97 10.98 6.52
C PRO A 128 -13.41 10.43 6.51
N LEU A 129 -13.73 9.51 7.43
CA LEU A 129 -15.07 8.94 7.60
C LEU A 129 -15.91 9.74 8.60
N GLY A 130 -15.42 10.88 9.09
CA GLY A 130 -16.15 11.72 10.04
C GLY A 130 -16.25 11.15 11.46
N LEU A 131 -15.40 10.20 11.83
CA LEU A 131 -15.30 9.72 13.21
C LEU A 131 -14.77 10.83 14.11
N PRO A 132 -15.24 10.92 15.37
CA PRO A 132 -14.73 11.91 16.31
C PRO A 132 -13.24 11.67 16.59
N PRO A 133 -12.43 12.74 16.72
CA PRO A 133 -11.02 12.61 17.08
C PRO A 133 -10.81 11.96 18.46
N ASP A 134 -9.77 11.14 18.58
CA ASP A 134 -9.27 10.59 19.84
C ASP A 134 -7.78 10.93 19.99
N PRO A 135 -7.44 12.10 20.59
CA PRO A 135 -6.06 12.54 20.76
C PRO A 135 -5.22 11.59 21.63
N ALA A 136 -5.84 10.88 22.59
CA ALA A 136 -5.12 9.96 23.46
C ALA A 136 -4.70 8.70 22.67
N ALA A 137 -5.59 8.17 21.84
CA ALA A 137 -5.26 7.06 20.94
C ALA A 137 -4.20 7.48 19.90
N ALA A 138 -4.34 8.67 19.30
CA ALA A 138 -3.36 9.19 18.34
C ALA A 138 -1.96 9.29 18.98
N ALA A 139 -1.83 9.89 20.17
CA ALA A 139 -0.55 9.99 20.87
C ALA A 139 0.06 8.63 21.24
N ALA A 140 -0.76 7.67 21.66
CA ALA A 140 -0.30 6.31 21.96
C ALA A 140 0.22 5.60 20.70
N ILE A 141 -0.45 5.75 19.56
CA ILE A 141 -0.02 5.18 18.28
C ILE A 141 1.30 5.83 17.83
N GLU A 142 1.38 7.15 17.86
CA GLU A 142 2.60 7.90 17.50
C GLU A 142 3.81 7.43 18.32
N LYS A 143 3.63 7.27 19.63
CA LYS A 143 4.66 6.69 20.50
C LYS A 143 5.05 5.27 20.10
N GLY A 144 4.07 4.43 19.75
CA GLY A 144 4.31 3.04 19.31
C GLY A 144 5.03 2.93 17.98
N LEU A 145 4.90 3.94 17.11
CA LEU A 145 5.55 3.98 15.80
C LEU A 145 7.04 4.31 15.86
N GLN A 146 7.56 4.85 16.99
CA GLN A 146 8.96 5.30 17.04
C GLN A 146 9.94 4.15 16.75
N ALA A 147 9.84 3.03 17.45
CA ALA A 147 10.77 1.90 17.27
C ALA A 147 10.71 1.27 15.86
N PRO A 148 9.53 1.02 15.24
CA PRO A 148 9.45 0.58 13.85
C PRO A 148 10.05 1.58 12.85
N LEU A 149 9.88 2.88 13.06
CA LEU A 149 10.46 3.91 12.19
C LEU A 149 11.98 4.00 12.38
N ASP A 150 12.50 3.88 13.62
CA ASP A 150 13.93 3.77 13.88
C ASP A 150 14.56 2.55 13.20
N TYR A 151 13.85 1.43 13.19
CA TYR A 151 14.29 0.23 12.47
C TYR A 151 14.45 0.50 10.96
N LEU A 152 13.48 1.18 10.32
CA LEU A 152 13.59 1.53 8.90
C LEU A 152 14.68 2.58 8.63
N GLU A 153 14.83 3.57 9.51
CA GLU A 153 15.90 4.57 9.42
C GLU A 153 17.26 3.90 9.40
N ALA A 154 17.53 2.99 10.35
CA ALA A 154 18.77 2.21 10.42
C ALA A 154 18.93 1.28 9.20
N ALA A 155 17.87 0.67 8.69
CA ALA A 155 17.92 -0.18 7.51
C ALA A 155 18.35 0.56 6.23
N LEU A 156 18.21 1.89 6.21
CA LEU A 156 18.57 2.74 5.08
C LEU A 156 19.96 3.42 5.25
N GLU A 157 20.69 3.19 6.36
CA GLU A 157 22.00 3.76 6.62
C GLU A 157 23.07 3.35 5.60
N ASP A 158 22.90 2.21 4.95
CA ASP A 158 23.80 1.76 3.87
C ASP A 158 23.64 2.53 2.55
N GLY A 159 22.73 3.51 2.50
CA GLY A 159 22.49 4.37 1.33
C GLY A 159 21.70 3.71 0.21
N ARG A 160 21.13 2.53 0.44
CA ARG A 160 20.25 1.88 -0.55
C ARG A 160 19.11 2.82 -0.97
N PRO A 161 18.73 2.84 -2.26
CA PRO A 161 17.72 3.78 -2.73
C PRO A 161 16.29 3.43 -2.29
N LEU A 162 15.99 2.15 -2.03
CA LEU A 162 14.66 1.63 -1.69
C LEU A 162 14.76 0.66 -0.51
N LEU A 163 13.64 0.33 0.14
CA LEU A 163 13.61 -0.40 1.41
C LEU A 163 14.32 -1.76 1.40
N THR A 164 14.35 -2.43 0.24
CA THR A 164 14.99 -3.74 0.12
C THR A 164 16.18 -3.78 -0.82
N GLY A 165 16.59 -2.65 -1.40
CA GLY A 165 17.74 -2.56 -2.31
C GLY A 165 17.56 -1.56 -3.43
N ALA A 166 18.01 -1.92 -4.65
CA ALA A 166 17.99 -1.02 -5.82
C ALA A 166 16.67 -1.04 -6.59
N ARG A 167 15.83 -2.06 -6.43
CA ARG A 167 14.56 -2.24 -7.11
C ARG A 167 13.40 -1.98 -6.16
N ALA A 168 12.28 -1.45 -6.68
CA ALA A 168 11.06 -1.34 -5.91
C ALA A 168 10.58 -2.72 -5.45
N ALA A 169 10.10 -2.77 -4.22
CA ALA A 169 9.50 -3.94 -3.61
C ALA A 169 8.08 -3.62 -3.12
N ILE A 170 7.34 -4.66 -2.75
CA ILE A 170 5.98 -4.50 -2.21
C ILE A 170 6.00 -3.63 -0.94
N ALA A 171 7.06 -3.74 -0.13
CA ALA A 171 7.26 -2.92 1.07
C ALA A 171 7.29 -1.41 0.77
N ASP A 172 7.92 -1.00 -0.35
CA ASP A 172 7.94 0.40 -0.77
C ASP A 172 6.53 0.89 -1.14
N CYS A 173 5.75 0.06 -1.85
CA CYS A 173 4.35 0.36 -2.20
C CYS A 173 3.48 0.51 -0.93
N THR A 174 3.65 -0.39 0.04
CA THR A 174 2.91 -0.38 1.31
C THR A 174 3.22 0.87 2.11
N MET A 175 4.49 1.21 2.26
CA MET A 175 4.93 2.38 3.01
C MET A 175 4.43 3.68 2.37
N GLN A 176 4.58 3.82 1.05
CA GLN A 176 4.10 5.02 0.33
C GLN A 176 2.59 5.19 0.35
N ALA A 177 1.85 4.09 0.27
CA ALA A 177 0.39 4.13 0.41
C ALA A 177 -0.04 4.67 1.77
N SER A 178 0.68 4.31 2.83
CA SER A 178 0.40 4.78 4.20
C SER A 178 0.80 6.25 4.39
N LEU A 179 1.95 6.65 3.83
CA LEU A 179 2.39 8.06 3.86
C LEU A 179 1.44 8.98 3.08
N GLN A 180 0.89 8.52 1.96
CA GLN A 180 -0.16 9.28 1.25
C GLN A 180 -1.36 9.54 2.16
N PHE A 181 -1.77 8.55 2.96
CA PHE A 181 -2.89 8.70 3.87
C PHE A 181 -2.59 9.66 5.04
N LEU A 182 -1.35 9.67 5.54
CA LEU A 182 -0.89 10.69 6.50
C LEU A 182 -0.90 12.10 5.89
N ARG A 183 -0.41 12.27 4.66
CA ARG A 183 -0.41 13.56 3.96
C ARG A 183 -1.82 14.12 3.74
N PHE A 184 -2.81 13.25 3.57
CA PHE A 184 -4.21 13.68 3.47
C PHE A 184 -4.68 14.48 4.68
N ILE A 185 -4.09 14.28 5.85
CA ILE A 185 -4.38 15.03 7.09
C ILE A 185 -3.26 16.01 7.49
N ASP A 186 -2.28 16.24 6.62
CA ASP A 186 -1.11 17.08 6.86
C ASP A 186 -0.24 16.62 8.07
N ALA A 187 -0.22 15.30 8.33
CA ALA A 187 0.56 14.72 9.42
C ALA A 187 1.95 14.27 8.96
N ASP A 188 2.96 14.52 9.79
CA ASP A 188 4.33 14.03 9.64
C ASP A 188 4.75 13.26 10.91
N LEU A 189 5.03 11.97 10.75
CA LEU A 189 5.44 11.08 11.83
C LEU A 189 6.92 10.66 11.74
N PHE A 190 7.66 11.16 10.75
CA PHE A 190 9.07 10.79 10.57
C PHE A 190 10.00 11.40 11.62
N GLY A 191 9.63 12.55 12.20
CA GLY A 191 10.54 13.23 13.13
C GLY A 191 11.93 13.48 12.53
N ASP A 192 12.99 13.22 13.30
CA ASP A 192 14.39 13.37 12.86
C ASP A 192 14.92 12.04 12.27
N ARG A 193 14.44 11.70 11.06
CA ARG A 193 14.85 10.48 10.31
C ARG A 193 15.21 10.84 8.87
N PRO A 194 16.46 11.30 8.65
CA PRO A 194 16.87 11.82 7.35
C PRO A 194 16.91 10.76 6.24
N ASN A 195 17.23 9.50 6.54
CA ASN A 195 17.26 8.43 5.54
C ASN A 195 15.85 8.08 5.04
N LEU A 196 14.85 8.02 5.95
CA LEU A 196 13.45 7.84 5.59
C LEU A 196 12.93 9.00 4.75
N ARG A 197 13.27 10.25 5.10
CA ARG A 197 12.90 11.44 4.30
C ARG A 197 13.53 11.38 2.91
N ALA A 198 14.80 11.01 2.82
CA ALA A 198 15.50 10.88 1.55
C ALA A 198 14.93 9.74 0.69
N TRP A 199 14.56 8.60 1.31
CA TRP A 199 13.89 7.50 0.64
C TRP A 199 12.51 7.94 0.12
N ASP A 200 11.69 8.61 0.95
CA ASP A 200 10.38 9.12 0.55
C ASP A 200 10.46 10.07 -0.64
N ALA A 201 11.37 11.04 -0.59
CA ALA A 201 11.60 11.98 -1.68
C ALA A 201 11.95 11.25 -3.00
N ARG A 202 12.91 10.32 -2.94
CA ARG A 202 13.31 9.52 -4.12
C ARG A 202 12.17 8.66 -4.67
N TYR A 203 11.41 8.00 -3.79
CA TYR A 203 10.29 7.16 -4.27
C TYR A 203 9.23 8.00 -4.99
N ARG A 204 8.90 9.18 -4.48
CA ARG A 204 7.91 10.08 -5.08
C ARG A 204 8.28 10.58 -6.47
N GLU A 205 9.55 10.60 -6.83
CA GLU A 205 10.03 10.93 -8.18
C GLU A 205 9.85 9.78 -9.20
N ARG A 206 9.51 8.58 -8.74
CA ARG A 206 9.32 7.43 -9.63
C ARG A 206 8.07 7.59 -10.49
N PRO A 207 8.08 7.13 -11.77
CA PRO A 207 6.91 7.19 -12.63
C PRO A 207 5.65 6.56 -12.02
N ALA A 208 5.80 5.44 -11.31
CA ALA A 208 4.69 4.77 -10.62
C ALA A 208 4.07 5.65 -9.52
N ALA A 209 4.90 6.31 -8.73
CA ALA A 209 4.45 7.23 -7.69
C ALA A 209 3.73 8.44 -8.30
N GLN A 210 4.28 9.03 -9.35
CA GLN A 210 3.69 10.17 -10.08
C GLN A 210 2.32 9.82 -10.70
N ALA A 211 2.14 8.58 -11.15
CA ALA A 211 0.87 8.12 -11.71
C ALA A 211 -0.23 7.90 -10.65
N VAL A 212 0.14 7.49 -9.44
CA VAL A 212 -0.81 7.01 -8.42
C VAL A 212 -0.99 7.98 -7.26
N LEU A 213 0.11 8.52 -6.72
CA LEU A 213 0.06 9.40 -5.55
C LEU A 213 -0.50 10.78 -5.91
N LYS A 214 -1.22 11.37 -4.97
CA LYS A 214 -1.90 12.67 -5.19
C LYS A 214 -1.19 13.85 -4.51
N TRP A 215 -0.27 13.57 -3.56
CA TRP A 215 0.57 14.55 -2.82
C TRP A 215 1.90 13.97 -2.36
#